data_2a71799538cc40077d563364b5bd0daa
#
_entry.id   2a71799538cc40077d563364b5bd0daa
#
_cell.length_a   1.000
_cell.length_b   1.000
_cell.length_c   1.000
_cell.angle_alpha   90.00
_cell.angle_beta   90.00
_cell.angle_gamma   90.00
#
_symmetry.space_group_name_H-M   'P 1'
#
loop_
_entity.id
_entity.type
_entity.pdbx_description
1 polymer ?
#
loop_
_entity_poly.entity_id
_entity_poly.type
_entity_poly.pdbx_seq_one_letter_code
_entity_poly.pdbx_strand_id
1 'polypeptide(L)'
;DFGGRPIGLAYVIRMMDNWLYGKDPIELLHYEEALVNIRKGLQGSYFEDLIRHSLLDNHHKSLVSLYPEQGLQDKKDADVKEQLAAIKASMSQDELEGIVEQTKRLKLRQETPDSEEALATIPLLELSDLSPEVEDVERRESTIGHTKLHFVPTFTKGINYVAYYFKLDCLTEDELFYADILSDIIGRVDTSKRSYEDLAKLINLNLGGLSADITGISKAGQRDEFVPLMVVRSKVLHAKLPELCNIVNEVIHDAQYTDVTRLTELVQEGKAIWDNEAFRRGNTIVSQRVMAKVSKVGKFRDDGNLGYYQKISELATNPAALPLLPEKLADVARKIFRSNNVEIMFVGEEQELVPFTELMEPLLSTWNAEELPNNVLSIEHTTSNEGIVTAGKVQYVAQGGNFIDHGFTHVGAMSVLETILRYEYLWIRIRVQGGAYGAFANFYDDGNMIFCSYRDPNLVETLNVYKELPEYLRQFTLTDREMRKYIIGTMSGLDLPMTPALRGPRAMGLYFSGANIEDKVAFRK
;
A
#
# COMPACT_ATOMS: atom_id res chain seq x y z
N ASP A 1 8.09 -6.44 15.60
CA ASP A 1 7.20 -5.77 14.66
C ASP A 1 7.06 -6.62 13.39
N PHE A 2 5.85 -6.97 13.01
CA PHE A 2 5.54 -7.81 11.86
C PHE A 2 4.83 -7.04 10.73
N GLY A 3 4.97 -5.71 10.73
CA GLY A 3 4.49 -4.84 9.65
C GLY A 3 2.99 -4.93 9.40
N GLY A 4 2.19 -5.01 10.45
CA GLY A 4 0.73 -5.07 10.33
C GLY A 4 0.14 -6.47 10.13
N ARG A 5 0.97 -7.51 10.03
CA ARG A 5 0.49 -8.90 9.96
C ARG A 5 0.14 -9.44 11.35
N PRO A 6 -0.90 -10.28 11.49
CA PRO A 6 -1.16 -10.99 12.74
C PRO A 6 0.07 -11.80 13.18
N ILE A 7 0.47 -11.64 14.43
CA ILE A 7 1.71 -12.25 14.98
C ILE A 7 1.72 -13.77 14.80
N GLY A 8 0.59 -14.44 15.09
CA GLY A 8 0.48 -15.89 14.93
C GLY A 8 0.74 -16.35 13.50
N LEU A 9 0.18 -15.65 12.51
CA LEU A 9 0.41 -15.93 11.09
C LEU A 9 1.88 -15.73 10.71
N ALA A 10 2.51 -14.68 11.20
CA ALA A 10 3.93 -14.41 10.92
C ALA A 10 4.84 -15.53 11.50
N TYR A 11 4.53 -16.01 12.68
CA TYR A 11 5.25 -17.13 13.27
C TYR A 11 5.04 -18.43 12.50
N VAL A 12 3.79 -18.77 12.16
CA VAL A 12 3.50 -19.99 11.39
C VAL A 12 4.22 -19.99 10.05
N ILE A 13 4.17 -18.89 9.29
CA ILE A 13 4.87 -18.78 8.01
C ILE A 13 6.38 -19.03 8.20
N ARG A 14 6.98 -18.43 9.22
CA ARG A 14 8.41 -18.62 9.50
C ARG A 14 8.76 -20.04 9.94
N MET A 15 7.90 -20.68 10.73
CA MET A 15 8.06 -22.06 11.16
C MET A 15 7.95 -23.05 9.99
N MET A 16 7.13 -22.74 8.97
CA MET A 16 6.94 -23.59 7.79
C MET A 16 8.25 -23.83 7.03
N ASP A 17 9.18 -22.87 7.02
CA ASP A 17 10.47 -23.00 6.34
C ASP A 17 11.30 -24.20 6.85
N ASN A 18 11.21 -24.52 8.13
CA ASN A 18 11.84 -25.70 8.71
C ASN A 18 10.91 -26.91 8.69
N TRP A 19 9.64 -26.73 9.01
CA TRP A 19 8.67 -27.81 9.19
C TRP A 19 8.44 -28.62 7.91
N LEU A 20 8.33 -27.96 6.76
CA LEU A 20 8.16 -28.60 5.45
C LEU A 20 9.31 -29.53 5.08
N TYR A 21 10.49 -29.32 5.65
CA TYR A 21 11.70 -30.13 5.38
C TYR A 21 12.08 -31.05 6.55
N GLY A 22 11.13 -31.31 7.46
CA GLY A 22 11.33 -32.25 8.57
C GLY A 22 12.28 -31.77 9.66
N LYS A 23 12.56 -30.46 9.74
CA LYS A 23 13.35 -29.83 10.81
C LYS A 23 12.43 -29.33 11.94
N ASP A 24 13.03 -28.98 13.08
CA ASP A 24 12.29 -28.38 14.19
C ASP A 24 11.67 -27.04 13.77
N PRO A 25 10.32 -26.91 13.77
CA PRO A 25 9.66 -25.68 13.41
C PRO A 25 9.98 -24.50 14.34
N ILE A 26 10.31 -24.76 15.60
CA ILE A 26 10.53 -23.73 16.63
C ILE A 26 11.94 -23.15 16.54
N GLU A 27 12.90 -23.87 15.97
CA GLU A 27 14.31 -23.46 15.87
C GLU A 27 14.47 -22.04 15.28
N LEU A 28 13.68 -21.69 14.23
CA LEU A 28 13.73 -20.37 13.59
C LEU A 28 13.15 -19.23 14.44
N LEU A 29 12.52 -19.52 15.56
CA LEU A 29 12.05 -18.53 16.52
C LEU A 29 13.11 -18.17 17.56
N HIS A 30 14.15 -19.00 17.71
CA HIS A 30 15.28 -18.79 18.60
C HIS A 30 16.40 -18.06 17.86
N TYR A 31 16.51 -16.75 18.04
CA TYR A 31 17.52 -15.92 17.37
C TYR A 31 18.60 -15.37 18.31
N GLU A 32 18.41 -15.46 19.62
CA GLU A 32 19.29 -14.86 20.63
C GLU A 32 20.69 -15.45 20.58
N GLU A 33 20.82 -16.79 20.45
CA GLU A 33 22.11 -17.45 20.36
C GLU A 33 22.87 -17.03 19.09
N ALA A 34 22.16 -16.90 17.96
CA ALA A 34 22.75 -16.41 16.72
C ALA A 34 23.30 -14.99 16.88
N LEU A 35 22.57 -14.10 17.56
CA LEU A 35 23.04 -12.74 17.85
C LEU A 35 24.25 -12.72 18.78
N VAL A 36 24.30 -13.59 19.79
CA VAL A 36 25.48 -13.73 20.67
C VAL A 36 26.70 -14.18 19.86
N ASN A 37 26.54 -15.17 18.98
CA ASN A 37 27.62 -15.67 18.13
C ASN A 37 28.10 -14.62 17.13
N ILE A 38 27.20 -13.84 16.52
CA ILE A 38 27.55 -12.71 15.64
C ILE A 38 28.34 -11.67 16.42
N ARG A 39 27.90 -11.26 17.62
CA ARG A 39 28.63 -10.29 18.45
C ARG A 39 30.03 -10.76 18.85
N LYS A 40 30.21 -12.05 19.12
CA LYS A 40 31.54 -12.64 19.35
C LYS A 40 32.38 -12.60 18.07
N GLY A 41 31.78 -12.92 16.93
CA GLY A 41 32.44 -12.91 15.62
C GLY A 41 32.94 -11.52 15.21
N LEU A 42 32.22 -10.46 15.59
CA LEU A 42 32.64 -9.06 15.36
C LEU A 42 33.94 -8.64 16.06
N GLN A 43 34.40 -9.42 17.06
CA GLN A 43 35.69 -9.18 17.75
C GLN A 43 36.90 -9.74 17.00
N GLY A 44 36.67 -10.44 15.89
CA GLY A 44 37.70 -11.07 15.05
C GLY A 44 37.39 -10.89 13.56
N SER A 45 37.94 -11.76 12.72
CA SER A 45 37.83 -11.77 11.26
C SER A 45 36.65 -12.63 10.74
N TYR A 46 35.63 -12.88 11.55
CA TYR A 46 34.54 -13.80 11.21
C TYR A 46 33.87 -13.48 9.86
N PHE A 47 33.54 -12.22 9.61
CA PHE A 47 32.85 -11.82 8.38
C PHE A 47 33.80 -11.82 7.18
N GLU A 48 35.05 -11.39 7.35
CA GLU A 48 36.07 -11.46 6.32
C GLU A 48 36.37 -12.91 5.93
N ASP A 49 36.46 -13.82 6.91
CA ASP A 49 36.66 -15.24 6.66
C ASP A 49 35.44 -15.87 6.00
N LEU A 50 34.23 -15.48 6.40
CA LEU A 50 32.99 -15.93 5.77
C LEU A 50 32.92 -15.51 4.29
N ILE A 51 33.26 -14.24 3.99
CA ILE A 51 33.33 -13.74 2.62
C ILE A 51 34.37 -14.52 1.83
N ARG A 52 35.57 -14.72 2.40
CA ARG A 52 36.65 -15.46 1.75
C ARG A 52 36.23 -16.89 1.40
N HIS A 53 35.80 -17.67 2.39
CA HIS A 53 35.48 -19.07 2.19
C HIS A 53 34.20 -19.29 1.36
N SER A 54 33.15 -18.48 1.61
CA SER A 54 31.86 -18.70 0.97
C SER A 54 31.72 -18.07 -0.40
N LEU A 55 32.45 -16.97 -0.69
CA LEU A 55 32.32 -16.26 -1.94
C LEU A 55 33.61 -16.28 -2.77
N LEU A 56 34.77 -15.92 -2.20
CA LEU A 56 36.01 -15.76 -2.98
C LEU A 56 36.63 -17.12 -3.34
N ASP A 57 36.85 -17.98 -2.36
CA ASP A 57 37.49 -19.29 -2.52
C ASP A 57 36.52 -20.39 -2.92
N ASN A 58 35.22 -20.08 -2.98
CA ASN A 58 34.21 -21.05 -3.38
C ASN A 58 34.27 -21.32 -4.89
N HIS A 59 34.62 -22.54 -5.27
CA HIS A 59 34.67 -22.96 -6.67
C HIS A 59 33.30 -23.42 -7.20
N HIS A 60 32.29 -23.62 -6.35
CA HIS A 60 30.93 -23.98 -6.73
C HIS A 60 30.13 -22.73 -7.07
N LYS A 61 30.48 -22.11 -8.18
CA LYS A 61 29.82 -20.88 -8.70
C LYS A 61 29.61 -20.98 -10.20
N SER A 62 28.53 -20.37 -10.67
CA SER A 62 28.23 -20.23 -12.11
C SER A 62 27.89 -18.77 -12.43
N LEU A 63 28.23 -18.35 -13.63
CA LEU A 63 27.81 -17.08 -14.22
C LEU A 63 26.80 -17.38 -15.31
N VAL A 64 25.59 -16.85 -15.18
CA VAL A 64 24.55 -16.95 -16.21
C VAL A 64 24.24 -15.55 -16.70
N SER A 65 24.43 -15.32 -18.00
CA SER A 65 24.09 -14.05 -18.65
C SER A 65 22.80 -14.20 -19.45
N LEU A 66 21.81 -13.39 -19.16
CA LEU A 66 20.56 -13.32 -19.89
C LEU A 66 20.57 -12.08 -20.78
N TYR A 67 20.38 -12.30 -22.08
CA TYR A 67 20.30 -11.21 -23.04
C TYR A 67 18.86 -11.08 -23.55
N PRO A 68 18.32 -9.85 -23.68
CA PRO A 68 17.02 -9.64 -24.30
C PRO A 68 17.08 -10.00 -25.78
N GLU A 69 16.09 -10.77 -26.25
CA GLU A 69 15.91 -11.09 -27.66
C GLU A 69 14.55 -10.56 -28.11
N GLN A 70 14.57 -9.63 -29.05
CA GLN A 70 13.34 -9.06 -29.61
C GLN A 70 12.56 -10.15 -30.38
N GLY A 71 11.24 -10.25 -30.12
CA GLY A 71 10.39 -11.23 -30.78
C GLY A 71 10.49 -12.67 -30.26
N LEU A 72 11.32 -12.95 -29.23
CA LEU A 72 11.45 -14.30 -28.65
C LEU A 72 10.10 -14.86 -28.18
N GLN A 73 9.25 -14.02 -27.62
CA GLN A 73 7.95 -14.48 -27.15
C GLN A 73 7.01 -14.84 -28.32
N ASP A 74 7.01 -14.04 -29.37
CA ASP A 74 6.19 -14.31 -30.57
C ASP A 74 6.62 -15.63 -31.24
N LYS A 75 7.93 -15.89 -31.26
CA LYS A 75 8.49 -17.16 -31.73
C LYS A 75 8.01 -18.32 -30.86
N LYS A 76 8.10 -18.21 -29.52
CA LYS A 76 7.60 -19.27 -28.63
C LYS A 76 6.10 -19.51 -28.79
N ASP A 77 5.31 -18.44 -28.93
CA ASP A 77 3.86 -18.54 -29.14
C ASP A 77 3.55 -19.22 -30.48
N ALA A 78 4.32 -18.94 -31.53
CA ALA A 78 4.22 -19.61 -32.83
C ALA A 78 4.58 -21.10 -32.74
N ASP A 79 5.70 -21.44 -32.07
CA ASP A 79 6.13 -22.81 -31.81
C ASP A 79 5.06 -23.62 -31.05
N VAL A 80 4.48 -23.05 -30.01
CA VAL A 80 3.38 -23.69 -29.26
C VAL A 80 2.15 -23.89 -30.13
N LYS A 81 1.79 -22.88 -30.94
CA LYS A 81 0.65 -22.98 -31.85
C LYS A 81 0.85 -24.09 -32.90
N GLU A 82 2.07 -24.22 -33.44
CA GLU A 82 2.43 -25.26 -34.37
C GLU A 82 2.36 -26.66 -33.73
N GLN A 83 2.92 -26.80 -32.52
CA GLN A 83 2.85 -28.05 -31.74
C GLN A 83 1.40 -28.46 -31.46
N LEU A 84 0.55 -27.52 -31.01
CA LEU A 84 -0.86 -27.79 -30.77
C LEU A 84 -1.62 -28.16 -32.07
N ALA A 85 -1.29 -27.53 -33.19
CA ALA A 85 -1.87 -27.86 -34.49
C ALA A 85 -1.47 -29.28 -34.93
N ALA A 86 -0.20 -29.66 -34.73
CA ALA A 86 0.29 -31.01 -35.03
C ALA A 86 -0.39 -32.07 -34.14
N ILE A 87 -0.51 -31.81 -32.82
CA ILE A 87 -1.22 -32.69 -31.91
C ILE A 87 -2.68 -32.86 -32.35
N LYS A 88 -3.37 -31.75 -32.64
CA LYS A 88 -4.76 -31.77 -33.10
C LYS A 88 -4.92 -32.56 -34.39
N ALA A 89 -3.97 -32.43 -35.34
CA ALA A 89 -4.01 -33.16 -36.59
C ALA A 89 -3.74 -34.67 -36.46
N SER A 90 -3.05 -35.10 -35.39
CA SER A 90 -2.81 -36.51 -35.08
C SER A 90 -3.94 -37.17 -34.29
N MET A 91 -4.88 -36.41 -33.77
CA MET A 91 -6.01 -36.89 -32.99
C MET A 91 -7.11 -37.48 -33.89
N SER A 92 -7.73 -38.54 -33.42
CA SER A 92 -8.97 -39.06 -33.98
C SER A 92 -10.15 -38.15 -33.68
N GLN A 93 -11.25 -38.31 -34.43
CA GLN A 93 -12.48 -37.56 -34.17
C GLN A 93 -13.02 -37.84 -32.77
N ASP A 94 -12.96 -39.07 -32.29
CA ASP A 94 -13.42 -39.48 -30.98
C ASP A 94 -12.61 -38.81 -29.84
N GLU A 95 -11.29 -38.68 -30.01
CA GLU A 95 -10.43 -37.98 -29.05
C GLU A 95 -10.74 -36.48 -29.00
N LEU A 96 -10.98 -35.83 -30.13
CA LEU A 96 -11.39 -34.42 -30.20
C LEU A 96 -12.75 -34.18 -29.52
N GLU A 97 -13.74 -35.05 -29.80
CA GLU A 97 -15.04 -35.03 -29.16
C GLU A 97 -14.93 -35.27 -27.65
N GLY A 98 -14.02 -36.17 -27.25
CA GLY A 98 -13.71 -36.41 -25.84
C GLY A 98 -13.19 -35.17 -25.12
N ILE A 99 -12.28 -34.40 -25.75
CA ILE A 99 -11.79 -33.13 -25.18
C ILE A 99 -12.92 -32.11 -25.07
N VAL A 100 -13.75 -31.98 -26.11
CA VAL A 100 -14.90 -31.05 -26.07
C VAL A 100 -15.86 -31.41 -24.94
N GLU A 101 -16.17 -32.69 -24.76
CA GLU A 101 -17.07 -33.16 -23.72
C GLU A 101 -16.46 -32.99 -22.31
N GLN A 102 -15.15 -33.23 -22.14
CA GLN A 102 -14.45 -32.95 -20.89
C GLN A 102 -14.48 -31.46 -20.54
N THR A 103 -14.29 -30.59 -21.54
CA THR A 103 -14.36 -29.13 -21.35
C THR A 103 -15.76 -28.69 -20.97
N LYS A 104 -16.82 -29.25 -21.60
CA LYS A 104 -18.21 -28.99 -21.22
C LYS A 104 -18.50 -29.43 -19.79
N ARG A 105 -18.04 -30.63 -19.40
CA ARG A 105 -18.20 -31.13 -18.02
C ARG A 105 -17.47 -30.27 -17.00
N LEU A 106 -16.27 -29.78 -17.33
CA LEU A 106 -15.53 -28.87 -16.46
C LEU A 106 -16.29 -27.56 -16.27
N LYS A 107 -16.79 -26.95 -17.35
CA LYS A 107 -17.61 -25.73 -17.27
C LYS A 107 -18.87 -25.94 -16.46
N LEU A 108 -19.58 -27.05 -16.72
CA LEU A 108 -20.79 -27.39 -15.94
C LEU A 108 -20.46 -27.57 -14.44
N ARG A 109 -19.34 -28.23 -14.11
CA ARG A 109 -18.90 -28.39 -12.71
C ARG A 109 -18.58 -27.04 -12.05
N GLN A 110 -17.98 -26.09 -12.79
CA GLN A 110 -17.69 -24.75 -12.29
C GLN A 110 -18.95 -23.91 -12.06
N GLU A 111 -19.99 -24.14 -12.83
CA GLU A 111 -21.27 -23.41 -12.77
C GLU A 111 -22.29 -24.06 -11.84
N THR A 112 -22.14 -25.36 -11.52
CA THR A 112 -23.06 -26.09 -10.65
C THR A 112 -22.73 -25.85 -9.18
N PRO A 113 -23.62 -25.28 -8.38
CA PRO A 113 -23.45 -25.17 -6.94
C PRO A 113 -23.29 -26.54 -6.26
N ASP A 114 -22.57 -26.58 -5.15
CA ASP A 114 -22.52 -27.79 -4.32
C ASP A 114 -23.90 -28.09 -3.70
N SER A 115 -24.17 -29.36 -3.41
CA SER A 115 -25.47 -29.75 -2.82
C SER A 115 -25.64 -29.18 -1.39
N GLU A 116 -26.89 -28.99 -0.97
CA GLU A 116 -27.20 -28.51 0.39
C GLU A 116 -26.60 -29.41 1.47
N GLU A 117 -26.58 -30.75 1.24
CA GLU A 117 -25.95 -31.68 2.17
C GLU A 117 -24.46 -31.49 2.26
N ALA A 118 -23.76 -31.26 1.13
CA ALA A 118 -22.33 -30.97 1.13
C ALA A 118 -22.02 -29.64 1.83
N LEU A 119 -22.80 -28.60 1.54
CA LEU A 119 -22.66 -27.30 2.19
C LEU A 119 -22.96 -27.37 3.70
N ALA A 120 -23.90 -28.24 4.14
CA ALA A 120 -24.22 -28.41 5.56
C ALA A 120 -23.08 -29.04 6.38
N THR A 121 -22.12 -29.73 5.74
CA THR A 121 -20.94 -30.28 6.43
C THR A 121 -19.94 -29.22 6.85
N ILE A 122 -19.99 -28.03 6.25
CA ILE A 122 -19.10 -26.91 6.59
C ILE A 122 -19.67 -26.19 7.80
N PRO A 123 -18.91 -26.13 8.94
CA PRO A 123 -19.37 -25.38 10.10
C PRO A 123 -19.44 -23.89 9.77
N LEU A 124 -20.51 -23.24 10.18
CA LEU A 124 -20.68 -21.79 10.08
C LEU A 124 -20.77 -21.20 11.49
N LEU A 125 -20.21 -20.01 11.63
CA LEU A 125 -20.49 -19.15 12.77
C LEU A 125 -21.95 -18.66 12.70
N GLU A 126 -22.53 -18.39 13.87
CA GLU A 126 -23.81 -17.69 13.97
C GLU A 126 -23.58 -16.17 14.09
N LEU A 127 -24.58 -15.37 13.74
CA LEU A 127 -24.48 -13.91 13.92
C LEU A 127 -24.25 -13.51 15.39
N SER A 128 -24.72 -14.33 16.32
CA SER A 128 -24.49 -14.16 17.77
C SER A 128 -23.04 -14.34 18.19
N ASP A 129 -22.21 -14.97 17.37
CA ASP A 129 -20.77 -15.15 17.65
C ASP A 129 -19.97 -13.89 17.30
N LEU A 130 -20.58 -12.94 16.59
CA LEU A 130 -19.95 -11.66 16.24
C LEU A 130 -20.06 -10.67 17.40
N SER A 131 -18.94 -10.03 17.74
CA SER A 131 -19.00 -8.92 18.70
C SER A 131 -19.78 -7.75 18.11
N PRO A 132 -20.74 -7.17 18.81
CA PRO A 132 -21.41 -5.93 18.38
C PRO A 132 -20.52 -4.69 18.59
N GLU A 133 -19.42 -4.84 19.33
CA GLU A 133 -18.53 -3.74 19.69
C GLU A 133 -17.58 -3.40 18.57
N VAL A 134 -17.28 -2.12 18.41
CA VAL A 134 -16.22 -1.61 17.55
C VAL A 134 -15.00 -1.36 18.41
N GLU A 135 -13.84 -1.87 18.02
CA GLU A 135 -12.61 -1.53 18.71
C GLU A 135 -12.32 -0.04 18.52
N ASP A 136 -12.38 0.71 19.63
CA ASP A 136 -11.95 2.10 19.70
C ASP A 136 -10.46 2.16 19.99
N VAL A 137 -9.75 2.99 19.22
CA VAL A 137 -8.33 3.25 19.44
C VAL A 137 -8.23 4.51 20.28
N GLU A 138 -7.93 4.36 21.55
CA GLU A 138 -7.69 5.48 22.44
C GLU A 138 -6.65 6.42 21.84
N ARG A 139 -6.99 7.70 21.72
CA ARG A 139 -6.12 8.79 21.29
C ARG A 139 -6.28 9.97 22.24
N ARG A 140 -5.19 10.35 22.87
CA ARG A 140 -5.15 11.53 23.74
C ARG A 140 -4.45 12.66 23.02
N GLU A 141 -5.02 13.84 23.09
CA GLU A 141 -4.50 15.06 22.49
C GLU A 141 -3.83 15.92 23.55
N SER A 142 -2.64 16.39 23.25
CA SER A 142 -1.87 17.34 24.05
C SER A 142 -1.04 18.23 23.12
N THR A 143 -0.14 19.03 23.66
CA THR A 143 0.74 19.89 22.87
C THR A 143 2.19 19.80 23.37
N ILE A 144 3.12 19.98 22.43
CA ILE A 144 4.53 20.27 22.72
C ILE A 144 4.76 21.68 22.17
N GLY A 145 4.83 22.70 23.07
CA GLY A 145 4.78 24.10 22.64
C GLY A 145 3.48 24.39 21.88
N HIS A 146 3.59 24.78 20.61
CA HIS A 146 2.44 25.05 19.73
C HIS A 146 2.04 23.84 18.86
N THR A 147 2.83 22.78 18.86
CA THR A 147 2.62 21.60 18.03
C THR A 147 1.67 20.62 18.72
N LYS A 148 0.64 20.17 18.01
CA LYS A 148 -0.27 19.14 18.51
C LYS A 148 0.42 17.79 18.60
N LEU A 149 0.22 17.10 19.72
CA LEU A 149 0.67 15.75 19.97
C LEU A 149 -0.53 14.83 20.17
N HIS A 150 -0.60 13.77 19.37
CA HIS A 150 -1.59 12.71 19.47
C HIS A 150 -0.90 11.47 20.05
N PHE A 151 -1.16 11.20 21.31
CA PHE A 151 -0.65 10.00 21.98
C PHE A 151 -1.65 8.85 21.87
N VAL A 152 -1.16 7.69 21.41
CA VAL A 152 -1.93 6.45 21.31
C VAL A 152 -1.30 5.42 22.25
N PRO A 153 -1.82 5.32 23.50
CA PRO A 153 -1.27 4.40 24.50
C PRO A 153 -1.40 2.95 24.02
N THR A 154 -0.28 2.26 23.92
CA THR A 154 -0.26 0.89 23.39
C THR A 154 0.91 0.11 23.97
N PHE A 155 0.66 -1.12 24.39
CA PHE A 155 1.74 -2.04 24.76
C PHE A 155 2.50 -2.47 23.50
N THR A 156 3.74 -2.00 23.37
CA THR A 156 4.54 -2.12 22.13
C THR A 156 5.76 -3.02 22.29
N LYS A 157 5.98 -3.59 23.46
CA LYS A 157 7.19 -4.39 23.78
C LYS A 157 8.50 -3.64 23.50
N GLY A 158 8.55 -2.35 23.85
CA GLY A 158 9.73 -1.51 23.76
C GLY A 158 10.02 -0.93 22.37
N ILE A 159 9.02 -0.88 21.48
CA ILE A 159 9.12 -0.19 20.18
C ILE A 159 8.18 1.01 20.18
N ASN A 160 8.71 2.19 19.91
CA ASN A 160 7.91 3.40 19.71
C ASN A 160 7.70 3.66 18.22
N TYR A 161 6.49 4.06 17.84
CA TYR A 161 6.15 4.46 16.47
C TYR A 161 5.81 5.94 16.48
N VAL A 162 6.49 6.71 15.63
CA VAL A 162 6.31 8.15 15.53
C VAL A 162 5.99 8.53 14.10
N ALA A 163 5.01 9.41 13.93
CA ALA A 163 4.71 9.98 12.63
C ALA A 163 4.46 11.49 12.76
N TYR A 164 5.00 12.22 11.79
CA TYR A 164 4.87 13.67 11.66
C TYR A 164 3.97 13.94 10.45
N TYR A 165 2.81 14.54 10.71
CA TYR A 165 1.80 14.85 9.70
C TYR A 165 1.90 16.33 9.32
N PHE A 166 2.47 16.63 8.19
CA PHE A 166 2.58 17.99 7.65
C PHE A 166 1.45 18.24 6.65
N LYS A 167 0.70 19.32 6.82
CA LYS A 167 -0.34 19.72 5.88
C LYS A 167 0.29 20.29 4.62
N LEU A 168 -0.28 19.97 3.47
CA LEU A 168 0.19 20.42 2.16
C LEU A 168 -0.71 21.50 1.54
N ASP A 169 -1.72 21.98 2.24
CA ASP A 169 -2.60 23.07 1.84
C ASP A 169 -1.89 24.44 1.71
N CYS A 170 -0.65 24.55 2.20
CA CYS A 170 0.22 25.71 1.96
C CYS A 170 0.89 25.73 0.57
N LEU A 171 0.78 24.65 -0.21
CA LEU A 171 1.41 24.50 -1.53
C LEU A 171 0.42 24.79 -2.66
N THR A 172 0.97 25.20 -3.80
CA THR A 172 0.25 25.21 -5.08
C THR A 172 0.26 23.83 -5.73
N GLU A 173 -0.58 23.59 -6.74
CA GLU A 173 -0.60 22.32 -7.47
C GLU A 173 0.73 21.98 -8.14
N ASP A 174 1.43 22.98 -8.66
CA ASP A 174 2.76 22.77 -9.26
C ASP A 174 3.81 22.39 -8.22
N GLU A 175 3.68 22.87 -6.99
CA GLU A 175 4.59 22.56 -5.90
C GLU A 175 4.39 21.16 -5.32
N LEU A 176 3.21 20.56 -5.47
CA LEU A 176 2.93 19.20 -5.03
C LEU A 176 3.87 18.17 -5.68
N PHE A 177 4.22 18.36 -6.96
CA PHE A 177 5.20 17.50 -7.63
C PHE A 177 6.58 17.51 -6.94
N TYR A 178 7.03 18.68 -6.49
CA TYR A 178 8.29 18.78 -5.75
C TYR A 178 8.18 18.24 -4.32
N ALA A 179 6.98 18.29 -3.73
CA ALA A 179 6.71 17.63 -2.46
C ALA A 179 6.78 16.09 -2.59
N ASP A 180 6.29 15.51 -3.69
CA ASP A 180 6.44 14.08 -3.99
C ASP A 180 7.93 13.70 -4.11
N ILE A 181 8.73 14.48 -4.88
CA ILE A 181 10.18 14.26 -4.94
C ILE A 181 10.81 14.38 -3.56
N LEU A 182 10.44 15.41 -2.77
CA LEU A 182 10.96 15.62 -1.42
C LEU A 182 10.67 14.40 -0.53
N SER A 183 9.47 13.80 -0.64
CA SER A 183 9.11 12.60 0.11
C SER A 183 9.99 11.40 -0.25
N ASP A 184 10.34 11.23 -1.52
CA ASP A 184 11.20 10.14 -2.01
C ASP A 184 12.66 10.28 -1.58
N ILE A 185 13.14 11.53 -1.40
CA ILE A 185 14.55 11.79 -1.11
C ILE A 185 14.85 12.05 0.37
N ILE A 186 13.83 12.03 1.23
CA ILE A 186 14.00 12.28 2.67
C ILE A 186 15.00 11.28 3.28
N GLY A 187 16.02 11.81 4.00
CA GLY A 187 17.11 10.99 4.56
C GLY A 187 18.09 10.41 3.53
N ARG A 188 18.04 10.87 2.27
CA ARG A 188 18.88 10.36 1.16
C ARG A 188 19.76 11.41 0.49
N VAL A 189 19.77 12.62 1.03
CA VAL A 189 20.65 13.75 0.64
C VAL A 189 21.55 14.11 1.80
N ASP A 190 22.62 14.84 1.52
CA ASP A 190 23.53 15.35 2.55
C ASP A 190 22.77 16.26 3.53
N THR A 191 23.29 16.34 4.73
CA THR A 191 22.89 17.36 5.71
C THR A 191 24.04 18.33 5.95
N SER A 192 23.78 19.41 6.68
CA SER A 192 24.85 20.30 7.13
C SER A 192 25.88 19.62 8.04
N LYS A 193 25.56 18.42 8.57
CA LYS A 193 26.36 17.70 9.56
C LYS A 193 27.09 16.48 9.00
N ARG A 194 26.58 15.87 7.92
CA ARG A 194 27.14 14.63 7.38
C ARG A 194 26.71 14.34 5.95
N SER A 195 27.44 13.44 5.29
CA SER A 195 27.09 12.93 3.98
C SER A 195 25.85 12.02 4.05
N TYR A 196 25.17 11.82 2.92
CA TYR A 196 24.01 10.94 2.82
C TYR A 196 24.36 9.47 3.16
N GLU A 197 25.59 9.01 2.87
CA GLU A 197 26.04 7.66 3.24
C GLU A 197 26.14 7.50 4.76
N ASP A 198 26.71 8.50 5.46
CA ASP A 198 26.82 8.47 6.91
C ASP A 198 25.45 8.66 7.58
N LEU A 199 24.58 9.45 6.98
CA LEU A 199 23.19 9.59 7.41
C LEU A 199 22.44 8.25 7.28
N ALA A 200 22.58 7.56 6.15
CA ALA A 200 21.97 6.25 5.93
C ALA A 200 22.46 5.20 6.94
N LYS A 201 23.77 5.18 7.25
CA LYS A 201 24.33 4.32 8.31
C LYS A 201 23.71 4.66 9.68
N LEU A 202 23.61 5.96 10.01
CA LEU A 202 23.03 6.40 11.27
C LEU A 202 21.57 5.98 11.42
N ILE A 203 20.76 6.16 10.37
CA ILE A 203 19.36 5.73 10.30
C ILE A 203 19.29 4.20 10.51
N ASN A 204 20.05 3.43 9.76
CA ASN A 204 20.01 1.95 9.81
C ASN A 204 20.49 1.38 11.15
N LEU A 205 21.42 2.04 11.85
CA LEU A 205 21.92 1.61 13.15
C LEU A 205 20.97 1.91 14.32
N ASN A 206 20.18 2.96 14.19
CA ASN A 206 19.40 3.45 15.32
C ASN A 206 17.89 3.33 15.14
N LEU A 207 17.39 3.35 13.91
CA LEU A 207 15.96 3.35 13.60
C LEU A 207 15.52 2.04 12.93
N GLY A 208 14.25 1.71 13.09
CA GLY A 208 13.61 0.63 12.31
C GLY A 208 13.14 1.09 10.92
N GLY A 209 13.73 2.14 10.40
CA GLY A 209 13.42 2.79 9.12
C GLY A 209 12.95 4.21 9.29
N LEU A 210 13.09 4.99 8.22
CA LEU A 210 12.56 6.34 8.05
C LEU A 210 11.95 6.40 6.65
N SER A 211 10.71 6.86 6.54
CA SER A 211 10.01 7.02 5.26
C SER A 211 9.13 8.25 5.29
N ALA A 212 8.86 8.80 4.12
CA ALA A 212 7.83 9.79 3.94
C ALA A 212 6.89 9.37 2.81
N ASP A 213 5.62 9.74 2.94
CA ASP A 213 4.58 9.49 1.93
C ASP A 213 3.65 10.70 1.84
N ILE A 214 3.11 10.94 0.66
CA ILE A 214 2.03 11.90 0.46
C ILE A 214 0.69 11.16 0.40
N THR A 215 -0.31 11.67 1.13
CA THR A 215 -1.65 11.08 1.18
C THR A 215 -2.72 12.14 1.31
N GLY A 216 -3.90 11.88 0.73
CA GLY A 216 -5.10 12.66 0.96
C GLY A 216 -6.08 11.85 1.82
N ILE A 217 -6.53 12.40 2.95
CA ILE A 217 -7.54 11.78 3.81
C ILE A 217 -8.88 12.46 3.55
N SER A 218 -9.83 11.73 2.96
CA SER A 218 -11.18 12.23 2.70
C SER A 218 -11.91 12.57 3.98
N LYS A 219 -12.73 13.62 3.98
CA LYS A 219 -13.69 13.87 5.04
C LYS A 219 -14.86 12.91 4.91
N ALA A 220 -15.23 12.27 6.02
CA ALA A 220 -16.30 11.30 6.05
C ALA A 220 -17.62 11.88 5.52
N GLY A 221 -18.25 11.18 4.58
CA GLY A 221 -19.49 11.61 3.95
C GLY A 221 -19.39 12.81 3.02
N GLN A 222 -18.18 13.28 2.68
CA GLN A 222 -17.96 14.44 1.82
C GLN A 222 -17.09 14.07 0.61
N ARG A 223 -17.62 14.28 -0.59
CA ARG A 223 -16.98 13.88 -1.84
C ARG A 223 -15.65 14.59 -2.12
N ASP A 224 -15.64 15.90 -1.94
CA ASP A 224 -14.56 16.77 -2.44
C ASP A 224 -13.74 17.43 -1.31
N GLU A 225 -14.05 17.10 -0.07
CA GLU A 225 -13.33 17.58 1.09
C GLU A 225 -12.30 16.54 1.55
N PHE A 226 -11.05 16.95 1.64
CA PHE A 226 -9.96 16.10 2.11
C PHE A 226 -8.83 16.91 2.72
N VAL A 227 -7.96 16.24 3.48
CA VAL A 227 -6.76 16.84 4.06
C VAL A 227 -5.55 16.28 3.32
N PRO A 228 -4.81 17.11 2.55
CA PRO A 228 -3.58 16.69 1.90
C PRO A 228 -2.43 16.71 2.92
N LEU A 229 -1.69 15.62 3.01
CA LEU A 229 -0.66 15.42 4.05
C LEU A 229 0.62 14.80 3.46
N MET A 230 1.78 15.30 3.89
CA MET A 230 3.02 14.55 3.88
C MET A 230 3.21 13.94 5.27
N VAL A 231 3.46 12.62 5.32
CA VAL A 231 3.61 11.90 6.57
C VAL A 231 4.98 11.28 6.66
N VAL A 232 5.84 11.82 7.53
CA VAL A 232 7.15 11.27 7.83
C VAL A 232 7.01 10.27 8.97
N ARG A 233 7.42 9.02 8.77
CA ARG A 233 7.24 7.92 9.74
C ARG A 233 8.56 7.28 10.09
N SER A 234 8.67 6.94 11.37
CA SER A 234 9.76 6.11 11.87
C SER A 234 9.29 5.23 13.02
N LYS A 235 10.05 4.18 13.29
CA LYS A 235 9.92 3.38 14.49
C LYS A 235 11.30 3.19 15.13
N VAL A 236 11.31 3.05 16.44
CA VAL A 236 12.56 3.01 17.19
C VAL A 236 12.44 2.14 18.42
N LEU A 237 13.52 1.47 18.78
CA LEU A 237 13.60 0.86 20.10
C LEU A 237 13.59 1.97 21.17
N HIS A 238 12.92 1.71 22.27
CA HIS A 238 12.79 2.57 23.42
C HIS A 238 14.12 3.28 23.83
N ALA A 239 15.17 2.48 24.01
CA ALA A 239 16.49 3.00 24.38
C ALA A 239 17.15 3.90 23.32
N LYS A 240 16.55 4.01 22.12
CA LYS A 240 17.04 4.80 20.99
C LYS A 240 16.12 5.97 20.62
N LEU A 241 15.19 6.31 21.51
CA LEU A 241 14.27 7.42 21.32
C LEU A 241 14.99 8.77 21.12
N PRO A 242 16.07 9.11 21.87
CA PRO A 242 16.82 10.32 21.62
C PRO A 242 17.43 10.39 20.23
N GLU A 243 17.94 9.28 19.73
CA GLU A 243 18.50 9.20 18.37
C GLU A 243 17.42 9.43 17.31
N LEU A 244 16.21 8.90 17.49
CA LEU A 244 15.10 9.17 16.58
C LEU A 244 14.80 10.67 16.50
N CYS A 245 14.61 11.32 17.63
CA CYS A 245 14.29 12.75 17.69
C CYS A 245 15.38 13.60 16.99
N ASN A 246 16.65 13.31 17.24
CA ASN A 246 17.78 14.02 16.65
C ASN A 246 17.89 13.74 15.14
N ILE A 247 17.76 12.50 14.69
CA ILE A 247 17.88 12.13 13.28
C ILE A 247 16.74 12.74 12.47
N VAL A 248 15.49 12.66 12.96
CA VAL A 248 14.35 13.26 12.28
C VAL A 248 14.50 14.77 12.18
N ASN A 249 14.91 15.43 13.27
CA ASN A 249 15.20 16.86 13.24
C ASN A 249 16.27 17.22 12.21
N GLU A 250 17.37 16.47 12.13
CA GLU A 250 18.44 16.68 11.18
C GLU A 250 17.95 16.49 9.73
N VAL A 251 17.23 15.42 9.46
CA VAL A 251 16.69 15.11 8.12
C VAL A 251 15.70 16.18 7.65
N ILE A 252 14.92 16.74 8.55
CA ILE A 252 13.90 17.75 8.21
C ILE A 252 14.53 19.14 8.02
N HIS A 253 15.47 19.55 8.87
CA HIS A 253 15.95 20.95 8.92
C HIS A 253 17.35 21.16 8.41
N ASP A 254 18.21 20.14 8.47
CA ASP A 254 19.61 20.27 8.09
C ASP A 254 19.89 19.70 6.68
N ALA A 255 18.87 19.15 5.97
CA ALA A 255 19.00 18.60 4.63
C ALA A 255 19.49 19.67 3.63
N GLN A 256 20.43 19.30 2.77
CA GLN A 256 21.01 20.14 1.74
C GLN A 256 20.63 19.61 0.36
N TYR A 257 19.94 20.44 -0.42
CA TYR A 257 19.48 20.08 -1.77
C TYR A 257 20.42 20.62 -2.86
N THR A 258 21.67 20.99 -2.53
CA THR A 258 22.59 21.71 -3.43
C THR A 258 23.36 20.81 -4.40
N ASP A 259 23.49 19.52 -4.11
CA ASP A 259 24.18 18.57 -4.98
C ASP A 259 23.27 18.10 -6.12
N VAL A 260 23.38 18.79 -7.28
CA VAL A 260 22.62 18.48 -8.49
C VAL A 260 22.94 17.08 -9.02
N THR A 261 24.18 16.59 -8.83
CA THR A 261 24.56 15.24 -9.28
C THR A 261 23.78 14.19 -8.50
N ARG A 262 23.76 14.32 -7.17
CA ARG A 262 23.00 13.43 -6.30
C ARG A 262 21.50 13.48 -6.57
N LEU A 263 20.94 14.66 -6.74
CA LEU A 263 19.52 14.83 -7.09
C LEU A 263 19.18 14.19 -8.44
N THR A 264 20.09 14.30 -9.42
CA THR A 264 19.93 13.65 -10.73
C THR A 264 19.88 12.12 -10.59
N GLU A 265 20.78 11.54 -9.80
CA GLU A 265 20.78 10.10 -9.52
C GLU A 265 19.46 9.65 -8.89
N LEU A 266 18.95 10.38 -7.90
CA LEU A 266 17.71 10.08 -7.20
C LEU A 266 16.48 10.19 -8.12
N VAL A 267 16.44 11.19 -8.99
CA VAL A 267 15.37 11.33 -10.02
C VAL A 267 15.41 10.18 -11.02
N GLN A 268 16.61 9.79 -11.49
CA GLN A 268 16.77 8.65 -12.40
C GLN A 268 16.39 7.31 -11.74
N GLU A 269 16.76 7.13 -10.49
CA GLU A 269 16.37 5.97 -9.69
C GLU A 269 14.85 5.93 -9.51
N GLY A 270 14.22 7.05 -9.13
CA GLY A 270 12.77 7.17 -8.99
C GLY A 270 12.04 6.79 -10.29
N LYS A 271 12.51 7.32 -11.44
CA LYS A 271 11.98 6.92 -12.75
C LYS A 271 12.15 5.42 -13.00
N ALA A 272 13.32 4.85 -12.74
CA ALA A 272 13.59 3.43 -12.97
C ALA A 272 12.73 2.51 -12.08
N ILE A 273 12.46 2.91 -10.85
CA ILE A 273 11.52 2.22 -9.95
C ILE A 273 10.11 2.21 -10.57
N TRP A 274 9.64 3.36 -11.05
CA TRP A 274 8.33 3.48 -11.68
C TRP A 274 8.23 2.70 -13.00
N ASP A 275 9.27 2.70 -13.84
CA ASP A 275 9.33 1.90 -15.08
C ASP A 275 9.08 0.40 -14.79
N ASN A 276 9.59 -0.10 -13.66
CA ASN A 276 9.40 -1.49 -13.24
C ASN A 276 8.05 -1.75 -12.55
N GLU A 277 7.59 -0.80 -11.75
CA GLU A 277 6.40 -0.98 -10.91
C GLU A 277 5.09 -0.63 -11.64
N ALA A 278 5.10 0.25 -12.63
CA ALA A 278 3.90 0.71 -13.31
C ALA A 278 3.06 -0.44 -13.86
N PHE A 279 3.69 -1.43 -14.50
CA PHE A 279 2.97 -2.61 -15.00
C PHE A 279 2.54 -3.56 -13.86
N ARG A 280 3.36 -3.75 -12.84
CA ARG A 280 3.05 -4.63 -11.70
C ARG A 280 1.89 -4.12 -10.87
N ARG A 281 1.76 -2.80 -10.75
CA ARG A 281 0.71 -2.07 -10.02
C ARG A 281 -0.43 -1.58 -10.91
N GLY A 282 -0.60 -2.17 -12.08
CA GLY A 282 -1.57 -1.71 -13.08
C GLY A 282 -3.00 -1.60 -12.53
N ASN A 283 -3.44 -2.51 -11.66
CA ASN A 283 -4.74 -2.41 -10.99
C ASN A 283 -4.85 -1.16 -10.10
N THR A 284 -3.79 -0.79 -9.38
CA THR A 284 -3.79 0.43 -8.57
C THR A 284 -3.85 1.67 -9.47
N ILE A 285 -3.04 1.70 -10.54
CA ILE A 285 -3.01 2.81 -11.48
C ILE A 285 -4.38 3.04 -12.13
N VAL A 286 -4.98 2.01 -12.73
CA VAL A 286 -6.29 2.17 -13.38
C VAL A 286 -7.39 2.52 -12.39
N SER A 287 -7.33 2.00 -11.16
CA SER A 287 -8.28 2.36 -10.10
C SER A 287 -8.16 3.83 -9.71
N GLN A 288 -6.93 4.32 -9.50
CA GLN A 288 -6.69 5.73 -9.17
C GLN A 288 -7.06 6.66 -10.32
N ARG A 289 -6.76 6.26 -11.57
CA ARG A 289 -7.19 7.02 -12.78
C ARG A 289 -8.70 7.15 -12.87
N VAL A 290 -9.45 6.10 -12.55
CA VAL A 290 -10.93 6.19 -12.50
C VAL A 290 -11.38 7.11 -11.37
N MET A 291 -10.82 6.95 -10.16
CA MET A 291 -11.17 7.82 -9.02
C MET A 291 -10.80 9.29 -9.26
N ALA A 292 -9.69 9.54 -9.98
CA ALA A 292 -9.30 10.89 -10.38
C ALA A 292 -10.33 11.62 -11.26
N LYS A 293 -11.21 10.86 -11.91
CA LYS A 293 -12.27 11.41 -12.78
C LYS A 293 -13.58 11.68 -12.04
N VAL A 294 -13.69 11.26 -10.78
CA VAL A 294 -14.94 11.34 -10.02
C VAL A 294 -14.83 12.06 -8.68
N SER A 295 -13.61 12.35 -8.20
CA SER A 295 -13.41 13.10 -6.95
C SER A 295 -12.08 13.85 -6.91
N LYS A 296 -12.03 14.95 -6.15
CA LYS A 296 -10.80 15.74 -5.97
C LYS A 296 -9.70 14.96 -5.25
N VAL A 297 -10.03 14.19 -4.21
CA VAL A 297 -9.06 13.34 -3.51
C VAL A 297 -8.53 12.24 -4.41
N GLY A 298 -9.36 11.69 -5.30
CA GLY A 298 -8.93 10.74 -6.33
C GLY A 298 -7.91 11.37 -7.27
N LYS A 299 -8.14 12.59 -7.73
CA LYS A 299 -7.21 13.33 -8.57
C LYS A 299 -5.90 13.65 -7.84
N PHE A 300 -5.97 14.12 -6.60
CA PHE A 300 -4.79 14.37 -5.78
C PHE A 300 -3.91 13.11 -5.62
N ARG A 301 -4.53 11.97 -5.34
CA ARG A 301 -3.79 10.69 -5.22
C ARG A 301 -3.19 10.21 -6.54
N ASP A 302 -3.88 10.47 -7.66
CA ASP A 302 -3.39 10.10 -8.99
C ASP A 302 -2.24 10.99 -9.46
N ASP A 303 -2.24 12.27 -9.08
CA ASP A 303 -1.13 13.19 -9.36
C ASP A 303 0.16 12.74 -8.68
N GLY A 304 0.10 12.15 -7.48
CA GLY A 304 1.21 11.48 -6.82
C GLY A 304 1.49 10.05 -7.31
N ASN A 305 0.81 9.57 -8.34
CA ASN A 305 0.97 8.23 -8.91
C ASN A 305 1.35 8.31 -10.40
N LEU A 306 0.40 8.14 -11.31
CA LEU A 306 0.68 8.22 -12.74
C LEU A 306 1.11 9.64 -13.17
N GLY A 307 0.50 10.67 -12.58
CA GLY A 307 0.90 12.07 -12.79
C GLY A 307 2.34 12.32 -12.37
N TYR A 308 2.74 11.81 -11.22
CA TYR A 308 4.12 11.86 -10.75
C TYR A 308 5.08 11.13 -11.70
N TYR A 309 4.74 9.89 -12.11
CA TYR A 309 5.55 9.13 -13.05
C TYR A 309 5.79 9.85 -14.37
N GLN A 310 4.76 10.50 -14.92
CA GLN A 310 4.89 11.30 -16.14
C GLN A 310 5.86 12.47 -15.94
N LYS A 311 5.65 13.26 -14.89
CA LYS A 311 6.49 14.44 -14.58
C LYS A 311 7.94 14.07 -14.23
N ILE A 312 8.16 13.01 -13.43
CA ILE A 312 9.54 12.58 -13.11
C ILE A 312 10.25 12.00 -14.32
N SER A 313 9.53 11.36 -15.25
CA SER A 313 10.08 10.88 -16.50
C SER A 313 10.51 12.02 -17.43
N GLU A 314 9.71 13.08 -17.50
CA GLU A 314 10.07 14.30 -18.21
C GLU A 314 11.30 14.98 -17.58
N LEU A 315 11.33 15.13 -16.26
CA LEU A 315 12.46 15.71 -15.53
C LEU A 315 13.74 14.89 -15.72
N ALA A 316 13.66 13.56 -15.64
CA ALA A 316 14.82 12.68 -15.81
C ALA A 316 15.44 12.75 -17.22
N THR A 317 14.66 13.14 -18.22
CA THR A 317 15.09 13.26 -19.62
C THR A 317 15.39 14.70 -20.04
N ASN A 318 15.20 15.69 -19.15
CA ASN A 318 15.45 17.11 -19.41
C ASN A 318 16.61 17.66 -18.56
N PRO A 319 17.86 17.56 -19.02
CA PRO A 319 19.03 18.05 -18.27
C PRO A 319 18.99 19.54 -17.93
N ALA A 320 18.23 20.34 -18.68
CA ALA A 320 18.11 21.78 -18.45
C ALA A 320 17.24 22.14 -17.24
N ALA A 321 16.35 21.24 -16.83
CA ALA A 321 15.45 21.46 -15.69
C ALA A 321 16.09 21.05 -14.34
N LEU A 322 17.03 20.11 -14.35
CA LEU A 322 17.67 19.58 -13.14
C LEU A 322 18.40 20.65 -12.28
N PRO A 323 19.12 21.64 -12.84
CA PRO A 323 19.75 22.71 -12.06
C PRO A 323 18.78 23.60 -11.27
N LEU A 324 17.48 23.59 -11.60
CA LEU A 324 16.44 24.34 -10.88
C LEU A 324 15.87 23.56 -9.69
N LEU A 325 16.11 22.26 -9.64
CA LEU A 325 15.54 21.37 -8.63
C LEU A 325 15.97 21.73 -7.20
N PRO A 326 17.25 22.10 -6.93
CA PRO A 326 17.70 22.53 -5.59
C PRO A 326 16.84 23.64 -5.00
N GLU A 327 16.58 24.69 -5.76
CA GLU A 327 15.81 25.85 -5.31
C GLU A 327 14.34 25.46 -5.04
N LYS A 328 13.74 24.67 -5.94
CA LYS A 328 12.37 24.20 -5.79
C LYS A 328 12.18 23.32 -4.57
N LEU A 329 13.09 22.38 -4.33
CA LEU A 329 13.04 21.51 -3.16
C LEU A 329 13.24 22.28 -1.85
N ALA A 330 14.20 23.22 -1.82
CA ALA A 330 14.43 24.05 -0.66
C ALA A 330 13.22 24.94 -0.33
N ASP A 331 12.56 25.52 -1.33
CA ASP A 331 11.35 26.34 -1.12
C ASP A 331 10.18 25.50 -0.60
N VAL A 332 9.93 24.34 -1.20
CA VAL A 332 8.86 23.43 -0.77
C VAL A 332 9.14 22.89 0.63
N ALA A 333 10.39 22.47 0.93
CA ALA A 333 10.77 22.02 2.27
C ALA A 333 10.53 23.10 3.33
N ARG A 334 10.91 24.37 3.05
CA ARG A 334 10.68 25.49 3.93
C ARG A 334 9.19 25.75 4.19
N LYS A 335 8.33 25.55 3.18
CA LYS A 335 6.87 25.72 3.31
C LYS A 335 6.24 24.59 4.10
N ILE A 336 6.71 23.35 3.96
CA ILE A 336 6.13 22.18 4.62
C ILE A 336 6.62 22.06 6.07
N PHE A 337 7.94 22.12 6.30
CA PHE A 337 8.56 21.76 7.58
C PHE A 337 8.57 22.93 8.57
N ARG A 338 7.42 23.16 9.19
CA ARG A 338 7.19 24.22 10.17
C ARG A 338 6.51 23.66 11.42
N SER A 339 6.83 24.21 12.60
CA SER A 339 6.28 23.76 13.88
C SER A 339 4.77 23.99 14.01
N ASN A 340 4.23 25.01 13.33
CA ASN A 340 2.78 25.30 13.29
C ASN A 340 2.05 24.56 12.16
N ASN A 341 2.75 23.81 11.31
CA ASN A 341 2.20 23.04 10.20
C ASN A 341 2.24 21.52 10.44
N VAL A 342 2.73 21.07 11.60
CA VAL A 342 2.89 19.66 11.91
C VAL A 342 1.99 19.24 13.08
N GLU A 343 1.44 18.03 12.94
CA GLU A 343 0.81 17.30 14.05
C GLU A 343 1.60 16.00 14.25
N ILE A 344 1.99 15.70 15.48
CA ILE A 344 2.84 14.54 15.80
C ILE A 344 1.98 13.43 16.39
N MET A 345 2.13 12.22 15.88
CA MET A 345 1.57 11.01 16.46
C MET A 345 2.67 10.21 17.14
N PHE A 346 2.43 9.81 18.38
CA PHE A 346 3.30 8.94 19.15
C PHE A 346 2.51 7.72 19.64
N VAL A 347 2.92 6.53 19.24
CA VAL A 347 2.38 5.25 19.72
C VAL A 347 3.44 4.58 20.57
N GLY A 348 3.13 4.36 21.83
CA GLY A 348 4.07 3.78 22.78
C GLY A 348 3.42 3.50 24.12
N GLU A 349 4.23 3.08 25.06
CA GLU A 349 3.80 2.84 26.44
C GLU A 349 3.76 4.16 27.23
N GLU A 350 2.93 4.24 28.24
CA GLU A 350 2.63 5.46 29.01
C GLU A 350 3.89 6.17 29.55
N GLN A 351 4.85 5.40 30.04
CA GLN A 351 6.10 5.91 30.60
C GLN A 351 7.01 6.59 29.56
N GLU A 352 6.75 6.39 28.25
CA GLU A 352 7.57 6.94 27.17
C GLU A 352 7.12 8.32 26.72
N LEU A 353 5.90 8.72 27.07
CA LEU A 353 5.32 9.97 26.61
C LEU A 353 6.11 11.18 27.13
N VAL A 354 6.43 11.21 28.43
CA VAL A 354 7.17 12.32 29.04
C VAL A 354 8.59 12.42 28.45
N PRO A 355 9.40 11.33 28.40
CA PRO A 355 10.70 11.39 27.74
C PRO A 355 10.64 11.88 26.29
N PHE A 356 9.63 11.46 25.52
CA PHE A 356 9.47 11.91 24.13
C PHE A 356 9.17 13.42 24.07
N THR A 357 8.28 13.92 24.91
CA THR A 357 7.94 15.36 24.92
C THR A 357 9.14 16.22 25.32
N GLU A 358 9.89 15.83 26.36
CA GLU A 358 11.09 16.51 26.82
C GLU A 358 12.20 16.57 25.75
N LEU A 359 12.32 15.51 24.94
CA LEU A 359 13.28 15.46 23.82
C LEU A 359 12.83 16.33 22.62
N MET A 360 11.53 16.34 22.33
CA MET A 360 11.01 17.06 21.16
C MET A 360 10.82 18.57 21.40
N GLU A 361 10.54 19.00 22.62
CA GLU A 361 10.26 20.41 22.92
C GLU A 361 11.40 21.35 22.51
N PRO A 362 12.68 21.12 22.90
CA PRO A 362 13.78 21.98 22.47
C PRO A 362 14.01 21.94 20.96
N LEU A 363 13.76 20.81 20.28
CA LEU A 363 13.89 20.70 18.84
C LEU A 363 12.83 21.52 18.12
N LEU A 364 11.56 21.33 18.47
CA LEU A 364 10.44 22.05 17.87
C LEU A 364 10.51 23.56 18.08
N SER A 365 11.14 24.02 19.17
CA SER A 365 11.35 25.45 19.43
C SER A 365 12.31 26.10 18.39
N THR A 366 13.14 25.31 17.73
CA THR A 366 14.06 25.79 16.67
C THR A 366 13.42 25.78 15.28
N TRP A 367 12.27 25.13 15.13
CA TRP A 367 11.59 25.04 13.84
C TRP A 367 10.94 26.37 13.46
N ASN A 368 10.96 26.67 12.15
CA ASN A 368 10.24 27.81 11.63
C ASN A 368 8.74 27.73 12.00
N ALA A 369 8.18 28.84 12.48
CA ALA A 369 6.76 28.96 12.87
C ALA A 369 6.03 30.02 12.01
N GLU A 370 6.56 30.37 10.82
CA GLU A 370 5.91 31.28 9.89
C GLU A 370 4.51 30.78 9.52
N GLU A 371 3.51 31.64 9.64
CA GLU A 371 2.18 31.34 9.14
C GLU A 371 2.13 31.58 7.63
N LEU A 372 1.71 30.56 6.88
CA LEU A 372 1.45 30.67 5.46
C LEU A 372 -0.05 30.55 5.19
N PRO A 373 -0.56 31.25 4.17
CA PRO A 373 -1.96 31.11 3.78
C PRO A 373 -2.23 29.69 3.26
N ASN A 374 -3.41 29.18 3.56
CA ASN A 374 -3.88 27.96 2.93
C ASN A 374 -4.28 28.25 1.49
N ASN A 375 -3.73 27.50 0.57
CA ASN A 375 -4.15 27.50 -0.82
C ASN A 375 -5.32 26.52 -0.98
N VAL A 376 -6.36 26.96 -1.65
CA VAL A 376 -7.41 26.03 -2.09
C VAL A 376 -6.87 25.32 -3.32
N LEU A 377 -6.58 24.02 -3.18
CA LEU A 377 -6.21 23.19 -4.32
C LEU A 377 -7.37 23.16 -5.31
N SER A 378 -7.19 23.80 -6.48
CA SER A 378 -8.20 23.91 -7.53
C SER A 378 -8.19 22.64 -8.41
N ILE A 379 -8.32 21.49 -7.76
CA ILE A 379 -8.28 20.20 -8.44
C ILE A 379 -9.56 20.01 -9.24
N GLU A 380 -9.44 20.05 -10.57
CA GLU A 380 -10.52 19.74 -11.50
C GLU A 380 -10.42 18.27 -11.93
N HIS A 381 -11.56 17.60 -11.97
CA HIS A 381 -11.69 16.26 -12.52
C HIS A 381 -12.48 16.27 -13.82
N THR A 382 -12.09 15.40 -14.76
CA THR A 382 -12.75 15.27 -16.06
C THR A 382 -13.29 13.87 -16.23
N THR A 383 -14.49 13.74 -16.80
CA THR A 383 -15.05 12.44 -17.18
C THR A 383 -14.61 12.08 -18.59
N SER A 384 -13.84 11.00 -18.73
CA SER A 384 -13.44 10.45 -20.03
C SER A 384 -13.07 8.99 -19.91
N ASN A 385 -13.30 8.22 -20.98
CA ASN A 385 -12.71 6.88 -21.10
C ASN A 385 -11.25 7.01 -21.51
N GLU A 386 -10.40 6.18 -20.93
CA GLU A 386 -8.95 6.25 -21.13
C GLU A 386 -8.37 4.85 -21.25
N GLY A 387 -7.37 4.68 -22.10
CA GLY A 387 -6.59 3.47 -22.24
C GLY A 387 -5.10 3.78 -22.17
N ILE A 388 -4.36 3.03 -21.32
CA ILE A 388 -2.92 3.13 -21.19
C ILE A 388 -2.32 1.90 -21.83
N VAL A 389 -1.49 2.10 -22.87
CA VAL A 389 -0.86 1.01 -23.62
C VAL A 389 0.48 0.67 -22.99
N THR A 390 0.71 -0.62 -22.76
CA THR A 390 1.97 -1.16 -22.23
C THR A 390 2.42 -2.36 -23.06
N ALA A 391 3.66 -2.82 -22.86
CA ALA A 391 4.17 -4.04 -23.47
C ALA A 391 3.62 -5.34 -22.83
N GLY A 392 2.74 -5.24 -21.83
CA GLY A 392 2.17 -6.38 -21.12
C GLY A 392 1.16 -7.17 -21.97
N LYS A 393 1.07 -8.47 -21.70
CA LYS A 393 0.10 -9.38 -22.35
C LYS A 393 -1.22 -9.51 -21.60
N VAL A 394 -1.33 -8.90 -20.42
CA VAL A 394 -2.53 -8.87 -19.59
C VAL A 394 -2.95 -7.44 -19.36
N GLN A 395 -4.20 -7.25 -19.02
CA GLN A 395 -4.82 -5.96 -18.83
C GLN A 395 -5.25 -5.79 -17.37
N TYR A 396 -5.58 -4.57 -17.04
CA TYR A 396 -6.22 -4.15 -15.81
C TYR A 396 -7.40 -3.28 -16.22
N VAL A 397 -8.61 -3.74 -15.96
CA VAL A 397 -9.83 -3.06 -16.43
C VAL A 397 -10.57 -2.51 -15.23
N ALA A 398 -10.78 -1.20 -15.20
CA ALA A 398 -11.49 -0.54 -14.10
C ALA A 398 -12.65 0.30 -14.61
N GLN A 399 -13.72 0.33 -13.81
CA GLN A 399 -14.88 1.20 -13.98
C GLN A 399 -15.33 1.67 -12.61
N GLY A 400 -15.76 2.92 -12.50
CA GLY A 400 -16.23 3.46 -11.23
C GLY A 400 -17.06 4.73 -11.39
N GLY A 401 -17.48 5.27 -10.26
CA GLY A 401 -18.27 6.47 -10.15
C GLY A 401 -18.33 6.94 -8.69
N ASN A 402 -19.20 7.90 -8.43
CA ASN A 402 -19.47 8.36 -7.07
C ASN A 402 -20.96 8.26 -6.78
N PHE A 403 -21.33 7.52 -5.75
CA PHE A 403 -22.75 7.28 -5.43
C PHE A 403 -23.39 8.40 -4.61
N ILE A 404 -22.60 9.28 -3.98
CA ILE A 404 -23.12 10.48 -3.29
C ILE A 404 -23.81 11.40 -4.31
N ASP A 405 -23.31 11.49 -5.55
CA ASP A 405 -23.94 12.27 -6.64
C ASP A 405 -25.38 11.82 -6.95
N HIS A 406 -25.73 10.61 -6.58
CA HIS A 406 -27.05 10.02 -6.78
C HIS A 406 -27.88 9.96 -5.48
N GLY A 407 -27.44 10.66 -4.42
CA GLY A 407 -28.16 10.77 -3.15
C GLY A 407 -28.01 9.56 -2.22
N PHE A 408 -27.02 8.69 -2.46
CA PHE A 408 -26.72 7.58 -1.57
C PHE A 408 -25.63 7.96 -0.56
N THR A 409 -25.69 7.33 0.62
CA THR A 409 -24.67 7.44 1.66
C THR A 409 -24.00 6.09 1.88
N HIS A 410 -22.75 6.12 2.33
CA HIS A 410 -22.02 4.90 2.67
C HIS A 410 -22.58 4.26 3.92
N VAL A 411 -23.07 3.03 3.82
CA VAL A 411 -23.67 2.26 4.92
C VAL A 411 -23.10 0.84 4.97
N GLY A 412 -23.16 0.19 6.14
CA GLY A 412 -22.61 -1.16 6.34
C GLY A 412 -23.10 -2.20 5.36
N ALA A 413 -24.36 -2.09 4.90
CA ALA A 413 -24.91 -2.96 3.85
C ALA A 413 -24.11 -2.90 2.53
N MET A 414 -23.43 -1.78 2.21
CA MET A 414 -22.58 -1.69 1.03
C MET A 414 -21.33 -2.56 1.16
N SER A 415 -20.76 -2.72 2.36
CA SER A 415 -19.64 -3.64 2.57
C SER A 415 -20.07 -5.11 2.44
N VAL A 416 -21.30 -5.45 2.84
CA VAL A 416 -21.86 -6.79 2.58
C VAL A 416 -22.07 -6.99 1.08
N LEU A 417 -22.60 -5.99 0.38
CA LEU A 417 -22.75 -6.01 -1.07
C LEU A 417 -21.39 -6.17 -1.77
N GLU A 418 -20.35 -5.48 -1.32
CA GLU A 418 -18.98 -5.63 -1.82
C GLU A 418 -18.50 -7.08 -1.72
N THR A 419 -18.73 -7.72 -0.58
CA THR A 419 -18.37 -9.13 -0.35
C THR A 419 -19.16 -10.06 -1.28
N ILE A 420 -20.46 -9.85 -1.43
CA ILE A 420 -21.32 -10.61 -2.36
C ILE A 420 -20.82 -10.45 -3.80
N LEU A 421 -20.64 -9.21 -4.28
CA LEU A 421 -20.20 -8.93 -5.63
C LEU A 421 -18.84 -9.56 -5.94
N ARG A 422 -17.92 -9.50 -4.98
CA ARG A 422 -16.59 -10.10 -5.11
C ARG A 422 -16.68 -11.59 -5.35
N TYR A 423 -17.43 -12.35 -4.57
CA TYR A 423 -17.41 -13.81 -4.60
C TYR A 423 -18.46 -14.43 -5.53
N GLU A 424 -19.68 -13.87 -5.61
CA GLU A 424 -20.76 -14.47 -6.37
C GLU A 424 -20.82 -13.99 -7.83
N TYR A 425 -20.24 -12.83 -8.13
CA TYR A 425 -20.33 -12.29 -9.48
C TYR A 425 -18.96 -12.09 -10.13
N LEU A 426 -18.13 -11.22 -9.58
CA LEU A 426 -16.87 -10.84 -10.22
C LEU A 426 -15.88 -12.00 -10.28
N TRP A 427 -15.75 -12.74 -9.18
CA TRP A 427 -14.88 -13.92 -9.13
C TRP A 427 -15.27 -14.97 -10.15
N ILE A 428 -16.56 -15.27 -10.24
CA ILE A 428 -17.06 -16.30 -11.17
C ILE A 428 -16.91 -15.83 -12.61
N ARG A 429 -17.41 -14.65 -12.94
CA ARG A 429 -17.46 -14.17 -14.32
C ARG A 429 -16.09 -13.72 -14.88
N ILE A 430 -15.29 -13.05 -14.09
CA ILE A 430 -14.03 -12.45 -14.54
C ILE A 430 -12.84 -13.39 -14.29
N ARG A 431 -12.76 -14.04 -13.12
CA ARG A 431 -11.65 -14.93 -12.82
C ARG A 431 -11.89 -16.35 -13.34
N VAL A 432 -12.95 -17.02 -12.88
CA VAL A 432 -13.15 -18.46 -13.19
C VAL A 432 -13.46 -18.66 -14.68
N GLN A 433 -14.41 -17.92 -15.21
CA GLN A 433 -14.82 -18.00 -16.61
C GLN A 433 -13.93 -17.18 -17.54
N GLY A 434 -13.55 -15.96 -17.13
CA GLY A 434 -12.75 -15.03 -17.93
C GLY A 434 -11.25 -15.27 -17.89
N GLY A 435 -10.72 -16.00 -16.89
CA GLY A 435 -9.29 -16.31 -16.76
C GLY A 435 -8.42 -15.22 -16.17
N ALA A 436 -9.00 -14.16 -15.62
CA ALA A 436 -8.25 -13.14 -14.88
C ALA A 436 -7.66 -13.71 -13.58
N TYR A 437 -6.61 -13.09 -13.05
CA TYR A 437 -6.03 -13.50 -11.77
C TYR A 437 -6.90 -13.10 -10.58
N GLY A 438 -7.65 -11.99 -10.67
CA GLY A 438 -8.58 -11.53 -9.66
C GLY A 438 -9.51 -10.45 -10.17
N ALA A 439 -10.56 -10.18 -9.40
CA ALA A 439 -11.46 -9.06 -9.59
C ALA A 439 -12.03 -8.61 -8.25
N PHE A 440 -12.32 -7.33 -8.10
CA PHE A 440 -12.83 -6.74 -6.87
C PHE A 440 -13.73 -5.54 -7.13
N ALA A 441 -14.58 -5.27 -6.15
CA ALA A 441 -15.36 -4.06 -6.01
C ALA A 441 -15.00 -3.42 -4.67
N ASN A 442 -14.97 -2.08 -4.61
CA ASN A 442 -14.81 -1.34 -3.36
C ASN A 442 -15.75 -0.15 -3.36
N PHE A 443 -16.33 0.13 -2.19
CA PHE A 443 -17.17 1.29 -1.90
C PHE A 443 -16.51 2.07 -0.76
N TYR A 444 -16.31 3.36 -0.93
CA TYR A 444 -15.61 4.22 0.01
C TYR A 444 -16.55 5.21 0.69
N ASP A 445 -16.17 5.69 1.86
CA ASP A 445 -16.95 6.63 2.66
C ASP A 445 -17.05 8.05 2.06
N ASP A 446 -16.20 8.39 1.10
CA ASP A 446 -16.27 9.59 0.27
C ASP A 446 -17.20 9.44 -0.96
N GLY A 447 -17.91 8.31 -1.05
CA GLY A 447 -18.85 8.00 -2.14
C GLY A 447 -18.20 7.38 -3.38
N ASN A 448 -16.88 7.31 -3.45
CA ASN A 448 -16.22 6.66 -4.56
C ASN A 448 -16.54 5.16 -4.57
N MET A 449 -16.83 4.62 -5.75
CA MET A 449 -16.96 3.19 -5.98
C MET A 449 -16.13 2.77 -7.17
N ILE A 450 -15.56 1.58 -7.11
CA ILE A 450 -14.72 1.05 -8.17
C ILE A 450 -14.88 -0.47 -8.33
N PHE A 451 -14.91 -0.89 -9.58
CA PHE A 451 -14.77 -2.27 -10.02
C PHE A 451 -13.45 -2.38 -10.76
N CYS A 452 -12.64 -3.39 -10.47
CA CYS A 452 -11.35 -3.57 -11.11
C CYS A 452 -11.02 -5.04 -11.29
N SER A 453 -10.46 -5.41 -12.46
CA SER A 453 -9.84 -6.70 -12.71
C SER A 453 -8.33 -6.63 -12.57
N TYR A 454 -7.72 -7.78 -12.29
CA TYR A 454 -6.28 -7.90 -12.07
C TYR A 454 -5.69 -8.99 -12.97
N ARG A 455 -4.71 -8.61 -13.80
CA ARG A 455 -4.08 -9.48 -14.80
C ARG A 455 -5.13 -10.21 -15.62
N ASP A 456 -5.95 -9.45 -16.29
CA ASP A 456 -7.09 -9.89 -17.07
C ASP A 456 -6.71 -10.12 -18.54
N PRO A 457 -7.00 -11.27 -19.13
CA PRO A 457 -6.78 -11.48 -20.57
C PRO A 457 -7.84 -10.78 -21.43
N ASN A 458 -8.96 -10.32 -20.85
CA ASN A 458 -10.11 -9.77 -21.57
C ASN A 458 -10.30 -8.29 -21.25
N LEU A 459 -10.74 -7.51 -22.23
CA LEU A 459 -11.11 -6.10 -22.06
C LEU A 459 -12.62 -5.90 -22.21
N VAL A 460 -13.13 -6.28 -23.37
CA VAL A 460 -14.54 -6.01 -23.75
C VAL A 460 -15.49 -6.86 -22.92
N GLU A 461 -15.13 -8.14 -22.74
CA GLU A 461 -15.92 -9.09 -21.95
C GLU A 461 -16.02 -8.65 -20.50
N THR A 462 -14.92 -8.17 -19.91
CA THR A 462 -14.91 -7.66 -18.54
C THR A 462 -15.73 -6.38 -18.39
N LEU A 463 -15.65 -5.45 -19.35
CA LEU A 463 -16.53 -4.26 -19.37
C LEU A 463 -18.01 -4.65 -19.51
N ASN A 464 -18.31 -5.70 -20.28
CA ASN A 464 -19.69 -6.23 -20.38
C ASN A 464 -20.16 -6.81 -19.04
N VAL A 465 -19.29 -7.54 -18.32
CA VAL A 465 -19.60 -8.03 -16.97
C VAL A 465 -19.96 -6.88 -16.03
N TYR A 466 -19.20 -5.78 -16.03
CA TYR A 466 -19.54 -4.60 -15.21
C TYR A 466 -20.88 -3.98 -15.64
N LYS A 467 -21.16 -3.92 -16.92
CA LYS A 467 -22.41 -3.37 -17.48
C LYS A 467 -23.65 -4.21 -17.15
N GLU A 468 -23.49 -5.54 -17.07
CA GLU A 468 -24.58 -6.48 -16.77
C GLU A 468 -24.90 -6.56 -15.26
N LEU A 469 -24.02 -6.04 -14.41
CA LEU A 469 -24.15 -6.10 -12.95
C LEU A 469 -25.51 -5.61 -12.40
N PRO A 470 -26.08 -4.47 -12.84
CA PRO A 470 -27.38 -4.03 -12.34
C PRO A 470 -28.51 -5.02 -12.60
N GLU A 471 -28.47 -5.69 -13.75
CA GLU A 471 -29.50 -6.71 -14.07
C GLU A 471 -29.30 -7.98 -13.26
N TYR A 472 -28.05 -8.40 -13.06
CA TYR A 472 -27.75 -9.50 -12.14
C TYR A 472 -28.30 -9.23 -10.75
N LEU A 473 -28.07 -8.05 -10.17
CA LEU A 473 -28.55 -7.68 -8.84
C LEU A 473 -30.07 -7.65 -8.72
N ARG A 474 -30.83 -7.29 -9.78
CA ARG A 474 -32.30 -7.32 -9.75
C ARG A 474 -32.86 -8.73 -9.65
N GLN A 475 -32.13 -9.72 -10.15
CA GLN A 475 -32.53 -11.12 -10.17
C GLN A 475 -31.90 -11.94 -9.04
N PHE A 476 -30.93 -11.33 -8.34
CA PHE A 476 -30.14 -12.00 -7.31
C PHE A 476 -30.98 -12.26 -6.06
N THR A 477 -30.94 -13.48 -5.57
CA THR A 477 -31.62 -13.91 -4.34
C THR A 477 -30.63 -14.70 -3.49
N LEU A 478 -30.76 -14.61 -2.19
CA LEU A 478 -29.95 -15.34 -1.21
C LEU A 478 -30.85 -16.06 -0.22
N THR A 479 -30.41 -17.23 0.21
CA THR A 479 -30.95 -17.90 1.40
C THR A 479 -30.41 -17.19 2.67
N ASP A 480 -31.08 -17.40 3.81
CA ASP A 480 -30.62 -16.88 5.11
C ASP A 480 -29.22 -17.40 5.46
N ARG A 481 -28.89 -18.63 5.07
CA ARG A 481 -27.55 -19.20 5.27
C ARG A 481 -26.49 -18.46 4.49
N GLU A 482 -26.74 -18.14 3.24
CA GLU A 482 -25.81 -17.40 2.38
C GLU A 482 -25.63 -15.96 2.86
N MET A 483 -26.71 -15.27 3.19
CA MET A 483 -26.66 -13.91 3.74
C MET A 483 -25.81 -13.88 5.01
N ARG A 484 -26.00 -14.83 5.93
CA ARG A 484 -25.21 -14.99 7.15
C ARG A 484 -23.72 -15.16 6.81
N LYS A 485 -23.38 -16.02 5.85
CA LYS A 485 -21.99 -16.22 5.38
C LYS A 485 -21.34 -14.90 4.94
N TYR A 486 -22.06 -14.07 4.17
CA TYR A 486 -21.51 -12.80 3.68
C TYR A 486 -21.38 -11.75 4.78
N ILE A 487 -22.36 -11.67 5.69
CA ILE A 487 -22.25 -10.79 6.86
C ILE A 487 -21.03 -11.17 7.69
N ILE A 488 -20.87 -12.45 8.04
CA ILE A 488 -19.71 -12.94 8.82
C ILE A 488 -18.39 -12.65 8.09
N GLY A 489 -18.33 -12.91 6.78
CA GLY A 489 -17.15 -12.62 5.97
C GLY A 489 -16.80 -11.13 5.93
N THR A 490 -17.79 -10.27 5.84
CA THR A 490 -17.62 -8.82 5.89
C THR A 490 -17.13 -8.37 7.27
N MET A 491 -17.73 -8.88 8.34
CA MET A 491 -17.34 -8.56 9.72
C MET A 491 -15.91 -9.00 10.03
N SER A 492 -15.50 -10.17 9.54
CA SER A 492 -14.11 -10.64 9.65
C SER A 492 -13.11 -9.66 9.03
N GLY A 493 -13.46 -8.98 7.94
CA GLY A 493 -12.65 -7.92 7.35
C GLY A 493 -12.60 -6.63 8.17
N LEU A 494 -13.72 -6.29 8.83
CA LEU A 494 -13.80 -5.11 9.70
C LEU A 494 -13.07 -5.31 11.04
N ASP A 495 -13.02 -6.55 11.54
CA ASP A 495 -12.46 -6.94 12.84
C ASP A 495 -11.01 -7.45 12.75
N LEU A 496 -10.27 -7.06 11.73
CA LEU A 496 -8.86 -7.43 11.62
C LEU A 496 -8.08 -6.96 12.85
N PRO A 497 -7.35 -7.87 13.53
CA PRO A 497 -6.55 -7.51 14.69
C PRO A 497 -5.55 -6.39 14.36
N MET A 498 -5.58 -5.32 15.15
CA MET A 498 -4.66 -4.21 14.98
C MET A 498 -3.34 -4.47 15.72
N THR A 499 -2.24 -4.50 14.97
CA THR A 499 -0.91 -4.47 15.57
C THR A 499 -0.62 -3.05 16.11
N PRO A 500 0.33 -2.90 17.06
CA PRO A 500 0.73 -1.59 17.55
C PRO A 500 1.06 -0.58 16.43
N ALA A 501 1.68 -1.04 15.34
CA ALA A 501 2.03 -0.23 14.18
C ALA A 501 0.81 0.34 13.42
N LEU A 502 -0.36 -0.31 13.51
CA LEU A 502 -1.58 0.09 12.80
C LEU A 502 -2.49 0.98 13.65
N ARG A 503 -2.36 0.97 14.98
CA ARG A 503 -3.23 1.72 15.88
C ARG A 503 -3.12 3.24 15.66
N GLY A 504 -1.91 3.75 15.58
CA GLY A 504 -1.67 5.18 15.33
C GLY A 504 -2.26 5.67 14.00
N PRO A 505 -1.90 5.09 12.85
CA PRO A 505 -2.50 5.44 11.57
C PRO A 505 -4.03 5.35 11.56
N ARG A 506 -4.62 4.35 12.26
CA ARG A 506 -6.08 4.23 12.41
C ARG A 506 -6.67 5.40 13.18
N ALA A 507 -6.08 5.76 14.33
CA ALA A 507 -6.51 6.88 15.13
C ALA A 507 -6.42 8.22 14.39
N MET A 508 -5.31 8.43 13.67
CA MET A 508 -5.11 9.64 12.87
C MET A 508 -6.02 9.70 11.64
N GLY A 509 -6.31 8.56 11.03
CA GLY A 509 -7.29 8.46 9.94
C GLY A 509 -8.68 8.92 10.39
N LEU A 510 -9.15 8.47 11.55
CA LEU A 510 -10.42 8.91 12.15
C LEU A 510 -10.39 10.41 12.48
N TYR A 511 -9.30 10.88 13.08
CA TYR A 511 -9.13 12.29 13.41
C TYR A 511 -9.20 13.20 12.17
N PHE A 512 -8.40 12.93 11.15
CA PHE A 512 -8.37 13.78 9.96
C PHE A 512 -9.63 13.64 9.10
N SER A 513 -10.27 12.47 9.05
CA SER A 513 -11.55 12.31 8.35
C SER A 513 -12.73 12.96 9.07
N GLY A 514 -12.58 13.26 10.36
CA GLY A 514 -13.69 13.78 11.20
C GLY A 514 -14.74 12.72 11.53
N ALA A 515 -14.49 11.43 11.25
CA ALA A 515 -15.35 10.34 11.66
C ALA A 515 -15.19 10.07 13.16
N ASN A 516 -16.29 9.72 13.81
CA ASN A 516 -16.31 9.35 15.23
C ASN A 516 -16.63 7.86 15.43
N ILE A 517 -16.56 7.40 16.67
CA ILE A 517 -16.82 5.99 16.98
C ILE A 517 -18.30 5.65 16.80
N GLU A 518 -19.20 6.57 17.04
CA GLU A 518 -20.63 6.42 16.86
C GLU A 518 -20.97 6.15 15.39
N ASP A 519 -20.32 6.82 14.46
CA ASP A 519 -20.46 6.57 13.02
C ASP A 519 -20.02 5.14 12.67
N LYS A 520 -18.94 4.65 13.28
CA LYS A 520 -18.45 3.27 13.07
C LYS A 520 -19.39 2.24 13.68
N VAL A 521 -19.98 2.53 14.85
CA VAL A 521 -21.00 1.69 15.46
C VAL A 521 -22.28 1.65 14.61
N ALA A 522 -22.70 2.79 14.08
CA ALA A 522 -23.86 2.87 13.18
C ALA A 522 -23.60 2.11 11.86
N PHE A 523 -22.40 2.23 11.29
CA PHE A 523 -21.98 1.51 10.10
C PHE A 523 -21.97 -0.01 10.31
N ARG A 524 -21.56 -0.46 11.50
CA ARG A 524 -21.49 -1.88 11.85
C ARG A 524 -22.87 -2.54 12.01
N LYS A 525 -23.88 -1.79 12.47
CA LYS A 525 -25.27 -2.26 12.64
C LYS A 525 -26.01 -2.43 11.32
#